data_cf981a1952db18f91fca3a546d5e9b86
#
_entry.id   cf981a1952db18f91fca3a546d5e9b86
#
_cell.length_a   1.000
_cell.length_b   1.000
_cell.length_c   1.000
_cell.angle_alpha   90.00
_cell.angle_beta   90.00
_cell.angle_gamma   90.00
#
_symmetry.space_group_name_H-M   'P 1'
#
loop_
_entity.id
_entity.type
_entity.pdbx_description
1 polymer ?
#
loop_
_entity_poly.entity_id
_entity_poly.type
_entity_poly.pdbx_seq_one_letter_code
_entity_poly.pdbx_strand_id
1 'polypeptide(L)'
;MNKILRKILKGIERNNFYIKEYNTNNKILVVDRSLPQSVLSSLFCSQIINQEFKYNIKLISYLSEKNFIIKLYKSFGVKDFENLNLNFKKDILNFFFAIIIFFYHIPRILISSKDYFINKYKISDILIGDLIYDSFIRNKLRFKENMQYNLYFYKLIFLTIFKLIKLENLFRNNNFKCVISHTHVYAS
;
A
#
# COMPACT_ATOMS: atom_id res chain seq x y z
N MET A 1 9.17 -22.19 10.54
CA MET A 1 7.83 -22.12 9.89
C MET A 1 6.80 -22.71 10.84
N ASN A 2 5.78 -21.93 11.22
CA ASN A 2 4.80 -22.29 12.25
C ASN A 2 4.01 -23.57 11.85
N LYS A 3 3.81 -24.52 12.78
CA LYS A 3 3.12 -25.80 12.56
C LYS A 3 1.69 -25.64 11.99
N ILE A 4 1.02 -24.57 12.42
CA ILE A 4 -0.32 -24.20 11.95
C ILE A 4 -0.29 -23.86 10.46
N LEU A 5 0.70 -23.13 10.03
CA LEU A 5 0.86 -22.68 8.65
C LEU A 5 1.13 -23.84 7.68
N ARG A 6 1.94 -24.84 8.10
CA ARG A 6 2.12 -26.07 7.32
C ARG A 6 0.82 -26.85 7.13
N LYS A 7 -0.06 -26.86 8.16
CA LYS A 7 -1.39 -27.48 8.04
C LYS A 7 -2.28 -26.71 7.05
N ILE A 8 -2.28 -25.37 7.11
CA ILE A 8 -3.03 -24.54 6.19
C ILE A 8 -2.54 -24.75 4.74
N LEU A 9 -1.24 -24.68 4.49
CA LEU A 9 -0.66 -24.91 3.17
C LEU A 9 -1.02 -26.30 2.61
N LYS A 10 -0.91 -27.37 3.42
CA LYS A 10 -1.33 -28.74 3.01
C LYS A 10 -2.83 -28.83 2.73
N GLY A 11 -3.68 -28.13 3.50
CA GLY A 11 -5.12 -28.06 3.24
C GLY A 11 -5.45 -27.37 1.91
N ILE A 12 -4.70 -26.37 1.56
CA ILE A 12 -4.82 -25.57 0.34
C ILE A 12 -4.39 -26.38 -0.89
N GLU A 13 -3.23 -27.05 -0.81
CA GLU A 13 -2.74 -27.93 -1.88
C GLU A 13 -3.75 -29.05 -2.18
N ARG A 14 -4.40 -29.62 -1.16
CA ARG A 14 -5.41 -30.67 -1.34
C ARG A 14 -6.70 -30.19 -2.02
N ASN A 15 -7.05 -28.91 -1.89
CA ASN A 15 -8.30 -28.35 -2.39
C ASN A 15 -8.16 -27.58 -3.70
N ASN A 16 -7.03 -27.72 -4.43
CA ASN A 16 -6.75 -26.97 -5.68
C ASN A 16 -6.94 -25.47 -5.54
N PHE A 17 -6.63 -24.94 -4.37
CA PHE A 17 -6.73 -23.52 -4.08
C PHE A 17 -5.52 -22.80 -4.70
N TYR A 18 -5.65 -22.44 -5.97
CA TYR A 18 -4.59 -21.80 -6.74
C TYR A 18 -5.15 -20.68 -7.62
N ILE A 19 -4.46 -19.56 -7.62
CA ILE A 19 -4.75 -18.42 -8.49
C ILE A 19 -4.15 -18.70 -9.85
N LYS A 20 -4.99 -18.69 -10.87
CA LYS A 20 -4.60 -18.94 -12.25
C LYS A 20 -4.21 -17.64 -12.94
N GLU A 21 -3.27 -17.73 -13.87
CA GLU A 21 -2.94 -16.65 -14.77
C GLU A 21 -3.76 -16.78 -16.06
N TYR A 22 -4.37 -15.68 -16.47
CA TYR A 22 -5.20 -15.62 -17.66
C TYR A 22 -4.60 -14.67 -18.69
N ASN A 23 -4.83 -14.92 -19.96
CA ASN A 23 -4.43 -14.01 -21.04
C ASN A 23 -5.38 -12.81 -21.11
N THR A 24 -5.30 -11.92 -20.12
CA THR A 24 -6.14 -10.73 -20.02
C THR A 24 -5.35 -9.58 -19.41
N ASN A 25 -5.67 -8.35 -19.81
CA ASN A 25 -5.12 -7.13 -19.24
C ASN A 25 -5.90 -6.67 -17.98
N ASN A 26 -7.05 -7.29 -17.70
CA ASN A 26 -7.85 -6.96 -16.52
C ASN A 26 -7.19 -7.52 -15.26
N LYS A 27 -7.06 -6.66 -14.24
CA LYS A 27 -6.38 -7.02 -12.99
C LYS A 27 -7.24 -6.71 -11.77
N ILE A 28 -6.98 -7.45 -10.71
CA ILE A 28 -7.40 -7.17 -9.35
C ILE A 28 -6.21 -6.62 -8.60
N LEU A 29 -6.36 -5.47 -7.95
CA LEU A 29 -5.35 -4.96 -7.05
C LEU A 29 -5.61 -5.48 -5.63
N VAL A 30 -4.63 -6.19 -5.08
CA VAL A 30 -4.65 -6.63 -3.68
C VAL A 30 -3.69 -5.78 -2.87
N VAL A 31 -4.22 -5.08 -1.87
CA VAL A 31 -3.42 -4.25 -0.95
C VAL A 31 -3.19 -5.04 0.34
N ASP A 32 -1.97 -5.53 0.51
CA ASP A 32 -1.57 -6.26 1.71
C ASP A 32 -1.24 -5.32 2.86
N ARG A 33 -1.81 -5.60 4.05
CA ARG A 33 -1.56 -4.87 5.30
C ARG A 33 -0.72 -5.63 6.31
N SER A 34 -0.06 -6.71 5.89
CA SER A 34 0.91 -7.44 6.71
C SER A 34 0.33 -8.19 7.92
N LEU A 35 -0.98 -8.34 8.00
CA LEU A 35 -1.62 -9.11 9.07
C LEU A 35 -1.98 -10.51 8.57
N PRO A 36 -1.53 -11.59 9.24
CA PRO A 36 -1.76 -12.95 8.76
C PRO A 36 -3.23 -13.30 8.49
N GLN A 37 -4.14 -12.78 9.31
CA GLN A 37 -5.58 -13.01 9.15
C GLN A 37 -6.13 -12.33 7.88
N SER A 38 -5.67 -11.11 7.59
CA SER A 38 -6.07 -10.38 6.39
C SER A 38 -5.53 -11.00 5.11
N VAL A 39 -4.38 -11.66 5.18
CA VAL A 39 -3.77 -12.36 4.04
C VAL A 39 -4.67 -13.49 3.55
N LEU A 40 -5.16 -14.34 4.45
CA LEU A 40 -6.01 -15.46 4.07
C LEU A 40 -7.33 -14.98 3.46
N SER A 41 -8.01 -14.02 4.10
CA SER A 41 -9.26 -13.47 3.55
C SER A 41 -9.06 -12.79 2.19
N SER A 42 -7.97 -12.03 2.02
CA SER A 42 -7.63 -11.41 0.73
C SER A 42 -7.33 -12.44 -0.34
N LEU A 43 -6.63 -13.52 0.01
CA LEU A 43 -6.36 -14.63 -0.92
C LEU A 43 -7.64 -15.35 -1.35
N PHE A 44 -8.54 -15.67 -0.41
CA PHE A 44 -9.82 -16.31 -0.73
C PHE A 44 -10.67 -15.44 -1.65
N CYS A 45 -10.87 -14.16 -1.30
CA CYS A 45 -11.60 -13.23 -2.16
C CYS A 45 -10.96 -13.11 -3.54
N SER A 46 -9.63 -12.99 -3.59
CA SER A 46 -8.88 -12.88 -4.85
C SER A 46 -9.06 -14.10 -5.73
N GLN A 47 -9.05 -15.31 -5.13
CA GLN A 47 -9.23 -16.54 -5.88
C GLN A 47 -10.65 -16.65 -6.48
N ILE A 48 -11.68 -16.34 -5.68
CA ILE A 48 -13.05 -16.36 -6.17
C ILE A 48 -13.19 -15.43 -7.38
N ILE A 49 -12.74 -14.17 -7.25
CA ILE A 49 -12.82 -13.20 -8.34
C ILE A 49 -11.95 -13.64 -9.54
N ASN A 50 -10.76 -14.20 -9.29
CA ASN A 50 -9.88 -14.69 -10.35
C ASN A 50 -10.53 -15.83 -11.14
N GLN A 51 -11.21 -16.77 -10.49
CA GLN A 51 -11.85 -17.90 -11.13
C GLN A 51 -13.13 -17.49 -11.88
N GLU A 52 -13.97 -16.66 -11.27
CA GLU A 52 -15.25 -16.24 -11.86
C GLU A 52 -15.06 -15.27 -13.02
N PHE A 53 -14.21 -14.25 -12.86
CA PHE A 53 -14.05 -13.17 -13.83
C PHE A 53 -12.81 -13.31 -14.71
N LYS A 54 -11.94 -14.28 -14.44
CA LYS A 54 -10.67 -14.53 -15.15
C LYS A 54 -9.73 -13.30 -15.10
N TYR A 55 -9.73 -12.56 -14.01
CA TYR A 55 -8.85 -11.40 -13.82
C TYR A 55 -7.53 -11.84 -13.19
N ASN A 56 -6.43 -11.25 -13.64
CA ASN A 56 -5.12 -11.46 -13.03
C ASN A 56 -4.99 -10.69 -11.72
N ILE A 57 -4.11 -11.14 -10.83
CA ILE A 57 -3.90 -10.50 -9.53
C ILE A 57 -2.57 -9.75 -9.52
N LYS A 58 -2.62 -8.49 -9.10
CA LYS A 58 -1.45 -7.70 -8.75
C LYS A 58 -1.46 -7.40 -7.25
N LEU A 59 -0.44 -7.85 -6.56
CA LEU A 59 -0.24 -7.61 -5.13
C LEU A 59 0.64 -6.38 -4.92
N ILE A 60 0.20 -5.48 -4.06
CA ILE A 60 1.06 -4.40 -3.54
C ILE A 60 1.23 -4.55 -2.03
N SER A 61 2.45 -4.32 -1.56
CA SER A 61 2.77 -4.40 -0.14
C SER A 61 3.97 -3.52 0.23
N TYR A 62 4.08 -3.19 1.52
CA TYR A 62 5.27 -2.57 2.11
C TYR A 62 6.33 -3.60 2.53
N LEU A 63 6.00 -4.88 2.47
CA LEU A 63 6.90 -5.96 2.86
C LEU A 63 7.88 -6.27 1.73
N SER A 64 9.10 -6.68 2.10
CA SER A 64 10.07 -7.17 1.13
C SER A 64 9.64 -8.51 0.54
N GLU A 65 10.13 -8.84 -0.66
CA GLU A 65 9.88 -10.14 -1.30
C GLU A 65 10.33 -11.35 -0.47
N LYS A 66 11.31 -11.14 0.42
CA LYS A 66 11.81 -12.18 1.34
C LYS A 66 10.86 -12.45 2.49
N ASN A 67 9.90 -11.55 2.73
CA ASN A 67 8.94 -11.70 3.82
C ASN A 67 8.06 -12.93 3.60
N PHE A 68 7.77 -13.61 4.71
CA PHE A 68 6.95 -14.81 4.71
C PHE A 68 5.56 -14.60 4.09
N ILE A 69 4.90 -13.46 4.37
CA ILE A 69 3.59 -13.11 3.82
C ILE A 69 3.63 -13.04 2.28
N ILE A 70 4.66 -12.40 1.73
CA ILE A 70 4.82 -12.32 0.27
C ILE A 70 5.08 -13.70 -0.33
N LYS A 71 5.89 -14.52 0.33
CA LYS A 71 6.10 -15.92 -0.08
C LYS A 71 4.80 -16.72 -0.04
N LEU A 72 3.93 -16.45 0.94
CA LEU A 72 2.62 -17.07 1.01
C LEU A 72 1.76 -16.70 -0.20
N TYR A 73 1.63 -15.41 -0.54
CA TYR A 73 0.92 -14.99 -1.77
C TYR A 73 1.48 -15.67 -3.03
N LYS A 74 2.81 -15.74 -3.14
CA LYS A 74 3.47 -16.40 -4.27
C LYS A 74 3.17 -17.91 -4.34
N SER A 75 3.10 -18.60 -3.20
CA SER A 75 2.74 -20.01 -3.14
C SER A 75 1.30 -20.30 -3.58
N PHE A 76 0.42 -19.30 -3.50
CA PHE A 76 -0.95 -19.35 -4.04
C PHE A 76 -1.05 -18.96 -5.52
N GLY A 77 0.05 -18.70 -6.19
CA GLY A 77 0.09 -18.38 -7.61
C GLY A 77 0.08 -16.89 -7.95
N VAL A 78 0.16 -15.99 -6.96
CA VAL A 78 0.31 -14.55 -7.24
C VAL A 78 1.73 -14.27 -7.73
N LYS A 79 1.87 -13.93 -9.01
CA LYS A 79 3.17 -13.65 -9.65
C LYS A 79 3.51 -12.17 -9.72
N ASP A 80 2.50 -11.32 -9.98
CA ASP A 80 2.69 -9.87 -10.14
C ASP A 80 2.69 -9.19 -8.77
N PHE A 81 3.86 -8.78 -8.33
CA PHE A 81 4.09 -8.15 -7.03
C PHE A 81 4.83 -6.83 -7.17
N GLU A 82 4.37 -5.81 -6.45
CA GLU A 82 5.04 -4.53 -6.38
C GLU A 82 5.22 -4.06 -4.93
N ASN A 83 6.45 -3.66 -4.61
CA ASN A 83 6.78 -3.11 -3.31
C ASN A 83 6.58 -1.59 -3.31
N LEU A 84 5.79 -1.08 -2.35
CA LEU A 84 5.54 0.36 -2.21
C LEU A 84 6.67 1.11 -1.48
N ASN A 85 7.64 0.41 -0.91
CA ASN A 85 8.80 1.09 -0.34
C ASN A 85 9.69 1.67 -1.44
N LEU A 86 10.43 2.71 -1.06
CA LEU A 86 11.40 3.34 -1.93
C LEU A 86 12.48 2.34 -2.37
N ASN A 87 12.60 2.13 -3.66
CA ASN A 87 13.70 1.40 -4.26
C ASN A 87 14.40 2.31 -5.28
N PHE A 88 15.52 2.88 -4.90
CA PHE A 88 16.24 3.86 -5.72
C PHE A 88 16.51 3.39 -7.14
N LYS A 89 16.87 2.13 -7.32
CA LYS A 89 17.20 1.59 -8.65
C LYS A 89 15.99 1.52 -9.60
N LYS A 90 14.81 1.22 -9.05
CA LYS A 90 13.57 1.06 -9.83
C LYS A 90 12.74 2.33 -9.91
N ASP A 91 12.84 3.19 -8.90
CA ASP A 91 11.92 4.31 -8.68
C ASP A 91 12.60 5.68 -8.88
N ILE A 92 13.74 5.73 -9.57
CA ILE A 92 14.55 6.96 -9.67
C ILE A 92 13.74 8.15 -10.24
N LEU A 93 12.97 7.94 -11.28
CA LEU A 93 12.12 8.98 -11.87
C LEU A 93 11.03 9.44 -10.90
N ASN A 94 10.34 8.49 -10.24
CA ASN A 94 9.33 8.82 -9.23
C ASN A 94 9.94 9.59 -8.05
N PHE A 95 11.18 9.30 -7.71
CA PHE A 95 11.90 10.00 -6.65
C PHE A 95 12.18 11.45 -7.03
N PHE A 96 12.67 11.72 -8.25
CA PHE A 96 12.89 13.08 -8.73
C PHE A 96 11.59 13.89 -8.82
N PHE A 97 10.52 13.31 -9.34
CA PHE A 97 9.21 13.96 -9.34
C PHE A 97 8.72 14.24 -7.91
N ALA A 98 8.92 13.31 -6.98
CA ALA A 98 8.56 13.52 -5.59
C ALA A 98 9.33 14.69 -4.95
N ILE A 99 10.62 14.86 -5.27
CA ILE A 99 11.42 16.00 -4.82
C ILE A 99 10.82 17.33 -5.34
N ILE A 100 10.53 17.42 -6.63
CA ILE A 100 9.99 18.64 -7.23
C ILE A 100 8.66 19.02 -6.57
N ILE A 101 7.74 18.07 -6.46
CA ILE A 101 6.43 18.27 -5.84
C ILE A 101 6.60 18.62 -4.36
N PHE A 102 7.50 17.96 -3.65
CA PHE A 102 7.77 18.24 -2.24
C PHE A 102 8.21 19.70 -2.03
N PHE A 103 9.20 20.18 -2.80
CA PHE A 103 9.65 21.57 -2.70
C PHE A 103 8.56 22.59 -3.09
N TYR A 104 7.71 22.26 -4.05
CA TYR A 104 6.55 23.09 -4.38
C TYR A 104 5.56 23.23 -3.22
N HIS A 105 5.42 22.19 -2.41
CA HIS A 105 4.49 22.18 -1.27
C HIS A 105 5.05 22.77 0.01
N ILE A 106 6.38 22.83 0.21
CA ILE A 106 7.02 23.34 1.44
C ILE A 106 6.53 24.74 1.82
N PRO A 107 6.53 25.76 0.94
CA PRO A 107 6.07 27.11 1.32
C PRO A 107 4.63 27.11 1.85
N ARG A 108 3.74 26.37 1.20
CA ARG A 108 2.34 26.27 1.63
C ARG A 108 2.20 25.63 3.00
N ILE A 109 3.03 24.64 3.31
CA ILE A 109 3.02 23.94 4.60
C ILE A 109 3.53 24.88 5.70
N LEU A 110 4.58 25.65 5.44
CA LEU A 110 5.18 26.58 6.41
C LEU A 110 4.24 27.70 6.82
N ILE A 111 3.41 28.21 5.89
CA ILE A 111 2.46 29.30 6.16
C ILE A 111 1.07 28.81 6.59
N SER A 112 0.80 27.51 6.47
CA SER A 112 -0.51 26.96 6.84
C SER A 112 -0.65 26.83 8.35
N SER A 113 -1.85 27.14 8.87
CA SER A 113 -2.17 26.75 10.25
C SER A 113 -2.29 25.24 10.37
N LYS A 114 -2.12 24.73 11.60
CA LYS A 114 -2.29 23.31 11.91
C LYS A 114 -3.66 22.79 11.46
N ASP A 115 -4.72 23.55 11.77
CA ASP A 115 -6.10 23.15 11.42
C ASP A 115 -6.34 23.14 9.92
N TYR A 116 -5.78 24.11 9.20
CA TYR A 116 -5.83 24.11 7.75
C TYR A 116 -5.09 22.89 7.16
N PHE A 117 -3.89 22.58 7.67
CA PHE A 117 -3.13 21.43 7.22
C PHE A 117 -3.92 20.13 7.43
N ILE A 118 -4.45 19.92 8.62
CA ILE A 118 -5.19 18.68 8.93
C ILE A 118 -6.43 18.54 8.05
N ASN A 119 -7.23 19.58 7.94
CA ASN A 119 -8.58 19.47 7.39
C ASN A 119 -8.70 19.81 5.90
N LYS A 120 -7.72 20.51 5.32
CA LYS A 120 -7.84 21.05 3.96
C LYS A 120 -6.63 20.79 3.07
N TYR A 121 -5.53 20.27 3.64
CA TYR A 121 -4.32 20.08 2.84
C TYR A 121 -4.43 18.90 1.89
N LYS A 122 -4.26 19.21 0.59
CA LYS A 122 -4.39 18.25 -0.51
C LYS A 122 -3.13 18.18 -1.34
N ILE A 123 -2.86 17.00 -1.89
CA ILE A 123 -1.91 16.77 -2.98
C ILE A 123 -2.68 16.04 -4.09
N SER A 124 -2.64 16.55 -5.32
CA SER A 124 -3.39 15.99 -6.46
C SER A 124 -4.87 15.73 -6.11
N ASP A 125 -5.54 16.71 -5.46
CA ASP A 125 -6.93 16.65 -4.99
C ASP A 125 -7.24 15.61 -3.90
N ILE A 126 -6.25 14.85 -3.46
CA ILE A 126 -6.39 13.89 -2.36
C ILE A 126 -6.12 14.58 -1.04
N LEU A 127 -7.09 14.56 -0.12
CA LEU A 127 -6.91 15.06 1.24
C LEU A 127 -5.96 14.13 2.01
N ILE A 128 -4.83 14.66 2.43
CA ILE A 128 -3.78 13.86 3.08
C ILE A 128 -3.29 14.44 4.41
N GLY A 129 -3.74 15.65 4.75
CA GLY A 129 -3.25 16.34 5.92
C GLY A 129 -3.50 15.60 7.23
N ASP A 130 -4.69 15.05 7.40
CA ASP A 130 -5.10 14.25 8.55
C ASP A 130 -4.28 12.95 8.66
N LEU A 131 -4.08 12.25 7.55
CA LEU A 131 -3.30 11.00 7.50
C LEU A 131 -1.83 11.21 7.88
N ILE A 132 -1.22 12.31 7.37
CA ILE A 132 0.16 12.66 7.72
C ILE A 132 0.24 13.07 9.18
N TYR A 133 -0.70 13.88 9.66
CA TYR A 133 -0.73 14.33 11.04
C TYR A 133 -0.93 13.17 12.02
N ASP A 134 -1.88 12.28 11.74
CA ASP A 134 -2.10 11.07 12.54
C ASP A 134 -0.84 10.19 12.60
N SER A 135 -0.18 9.98 11.46
CA SER A 135 1.08 9.25 11.39
C SER A 135 2.22 9.93 12.16
N PHE A 136 2.25 11.26 12.16
CA PHE A 136 3.23 12.05 12.92
C PHE A 136 3.03 11.90 14.42
N ILE A 137 1.77 12.02 14.89
CA ILE A 137 1.44 11.89 16.31
C ILE A 137 1.70 10.48 16.83
N ARG A 138 1.24 9.45 16.13
CA ARG A 138 1.38 8.05 16.55
C ARG A 138 2.84 7.61 16.65
N ASN A 139 3.70 8.18 15.85
CA ASN A 139 5.11 7.87 15.93
C ASN A 139 5.77 8.65 17.07
N LYS A 140 6.01 7.97 18.20
CA LYS A 140 6.69 8.51 19.40
C LYS A 140 5.86 9.48 20.24
N LEU A 141 4.52 9.43 20.16
CA LEU A 141 3.65 10.27 21.01
C LEU A 141 3.98 11.77 20.97
N ARG A 142 4.18 12.33 19.78
CA ARG A 142 4.65 13.70 19.57
C ARG A 142 3.53 14.76 19.66
N PHE A 143 2.62 14.63 20.58
CA PHE A 143 1.45 15.53 20.72
C PHE A 143 1.80 16.99 20.96
N LYS A 144 2.94 17.25 21.61
CA LYS A 144 3.40 18.60 22.01
C LYS A 144 4.39 19.23 21.02
N GLU A 145 4.87 18.50 20.02
CA GLU A 145 5.85 19.03 19.09
C GLU A 145 5.18 19.93 18.03
N ASN A 146 5.84 21.03 17.72
CA ASN A 146 5.42 21.84 16.58
C ASN A 146 5.82 21.12 15.30
N MET A 147 4.83 20.66 14.54
CA MET A 147 5.05 19.86 13.34
C MET A 147 5.84 20.61 12.26
N GLN A 148 5.65 21.93 12.13
CA GLN A 148 6.27 22.76 11.08
C GLN A 148 7.79 22.85 11.21
N TYR A 149 8.34 22.66 12.43
CA TYR A 149 9.79 22.68 12.68
C TYR A 149 10.38 21.28 12.87
N ASN A 150 9.64 20.22 12.55
CA ASN A 150 10.08 18.85 12.78
C ASN A 150 10.49 18.15 11.47
N LEU A 151 11.77 17.79 11.34
CA LEU A 151 12.30 17.09 10.16
C LEU A 151 11.59 15.77 9.87
N TYR A 152 11.11 15.07 10.90
CA TYR A 152 10.37 13.84 10.71
C TYR A 152 9.01 14.07 10.02
N PHE A 153 8.35 15.21 10.33
CA PHE A 153 7.14 15.61 9.65
C PHE A 153 7.35 15.80 8.14
N TYR A 154 8.40 16.51 7.74
CA TYR A 154 8.76 16.68 6.33
C TYR A 154 9.13 15.36 5.64
N LYS A 155 9.80 14.45 6.36
CA LYS A 155 10.04 13.09 5.87
C LYS A 155 8.73 12.34 5.58
N LEU A 156 7.73 12.45 6.45
CA LEU A 156 6.41 11.83 6.22
C LEU A 156 5.73 12.41 4.99
N ILE A 157 5.76 13.74 4.82
CA ILE A 157 5.19 14.39 3.62
C ILE A 157 5.87 13.88 2.36
N PHE A 158 7.20 13.90 2.32
CA PHE A 158 7.95 13.40 1.18
C PHE A 158 7.61 11.94 0.84
N LEU A 159 7.59 11.06 1.83
CA LEU A 159 7.25 9.66 1.62
C LEU A 159 5.80 9.47 1.15
N THR A 160 4.89 10.32 1.59
CA THR A 160 3.49 10.30 1.13
C THR A 160 3.39 10.72 -0.32
N ILE A 161 4.05 11.82 -0.71
CA ILE A 161 4.12 12.27 -2.11
C ILE A 161 4.69 11.17 -3.01
N PHE A 162 5.82 10.58 -2.60
CA PHE A 162 6.45 9.50 -3.36
C PHE A 162 5.51 8.31 -3.58
N LYS A 163 4.80 7.89 -2.53
CA LYS A 163 3.83 6.79 -2.61
C LYS A 163 2.63 7.13 -3.49
N LEU A 164 2.14 8.36 -3.44
CA LEU A 164 1.05 8.82 -4.30
C LEU A 164 1.45 8.75 -5.77
N ILE A 165 2.63 9.26 -6.14
CA ILE A 165 3.14 9.19 -7.51
C ILE A 165 3.25 7.73 -7.97
N LYS A 166 3.78 6.87 -7.11
CA LYS A 166 3.94 5.45 -7.43
C LYS A 166 2.59 4.76 -7.63
N LEU A 167 1.62 5.04 -6.78
CA LEU A 167 0.26 4.52 -6.92
C LEU A 167 -0.43 5.06 -8.18
N GLU A 168 -0.30 6.35 -8.47
CA GLU A 168 -0.86 6.95 -9.67
C GLU A 168 -0.30 6.27 -10.94
N ASN A 169 1.01 6.09 -11.03
CA ASN A 169 1.63 5.37 -12.13
C ASN A 169 1.17 3.91 -12.21
N LEU A 170 0.99 3.26 -11.06
CA LEU A 170 0.45 1.91 -10.99
C LEU A 170 -0.96 1.84 -11.59
N PHE A 171 -1.85 2.78 -11.23
CA PHE A 171 -3.21 2.81 -11.74
C PHE A 171 -3.28 3.18 -13.23
N ARG A 172 -2.44 4.10 -13.68
CA ARG A 172 -2.36 4.48 -15.11
C ARG A 172 -1.90 3.33 -16.00
N ASN A 173 -0.96 2.51 -15.51
CA ASN A 173 -0.34 1.44 -16.30
C ASN A 173 -1.07 0.10 -16.20
N ASN A 174 -2.14 -0.01 -15.43
CA ASN A 174 -2.86 -1.26 -15.25
C ASN A 174 -4.38 -1.02 -15.30
N ASN A 175 -5.08 -1.96 -15.92
CA ASN A 175 -6.54 -1.93 -15.98
C ASN A 175 -7.14 -2.67 -14.76
N PHE A 176 -7.18 -1.99 -13.61
CA PHE A 176 -7.77 -2.55 -12.42
C PHE A 176 -9.30 -2.48 -12.48
N LYS A 177 -9.96 -3.61 -12.27
CA LYS A 177 -11.42 -3.75 -12.21
C LYS A 177 -11.96 -3.67 -10.78
N CYS A 178 -11.16 -4.11 -9.81
CA CYS A 178 -11.47 -3.94 -8.39
C CYS A 178 -10.21 -3.87 -7.54
N VAL A 179 -10.40 -3.39 -6.31
CA VAL A 179 -9.36 -3.32 -5.29
C VAL A 179 -9.83 -4.11 -4.07
N ILE A 180 -9.00 -5.05 -3.63
CA ILE A 180 -9.22 -5.78 -2.39
C ILE A 180 -8.29 -5.19 -1.34
N SER A 181 -8.87 -4.54 -0.34
CA SER A 181 -8.13 -4.06 0.83
C SER A 181 -8.85 -4.48 2.09
N HIS A 182 -8.10 -4.92 3.09
CA HIS A 182 -8.65 -5.24 4.40
C HIS A 182 -8.59 -3.99 5.28
N THR A 183 -9.73 -3.42 5.58
CA THR A 183 -9.84 -2.35 6.58
C THR A 183 -10.18 -2.98 7.93
N HIS A 184 -9.30 -2.83 8.92
CA HIS A 184 -9.71 -3.03 10.30
C HIS A 184 -10.57 -1.85 10.70
N VAL A 185 -11.88 -2.08 10.81
CA VAL A 185 -12.74 -1.19 11.57
C VAL A 185 -12.40 -1.49 13.03
N TYR A 186 -11.64 -0.59 13.65
CA TYR A 186 -11.56 -0.60 15.10
C TYR A 186 -12.94 -0.14 15.59
N ALA A 187 -13.76 -1.11 16.03
CA ALA A 187 -14.88 -0.79 16.88
C ALA A 187 -14.28 -0.23 18.18
N SER A 188 -14.44 1.07 18.40
CA SER A 188 -14.16 1.74 19.67
C SER A 188 -15.15 1.31 20.72
#